data_465372ee49baf6b5034b04dc664e8a0d
#
_entry.id   465372ee49baf6b5034b04dc664e8a0d
#
_cell.length_a   1.000
_cell.length_b   1.000
_cell.length_c   1.000
_cell.angle_alpha   90.00
_cell.angle_beta   90.00
_cell.angle_gamma   90.00
#
_symmetry.space_group_name_H-M   'P 1'
#
loop_
_entity.id
_entity.type
_entity.pdbx_description
1 polymer ?
#
loop_
_entity_poly.entity_id
_entity_poly.type
_entity_poly.pdbx_seq_one_letter_code
_entity_poly.pdbx_strand_id
1 'polypeptide(L)'
;MRPVVPFALAVLAAPLSAQSLLYRSPNLGGTWTPDGGVIQFNFAHRFYVAPAPSHTVVNYPSFTLAAGVARHLALGWHFGTHSLIPSVTPSVTSSNESELYARYRHGPAEGQHGFSVAVTPAYNALARSLDGEVGVDWTSGAITLEGAARVMRKPLGRSGGAKGAIAGGFVARLTEYAAVSADVGSLVSPTTLATWGAALSVVIPGSPHTFSLQTSNAPVNTIQGNSRGISQRHYGFEFTIPLHLSRFRPWFHRSERVVRINQPFMNAAAAAEVIIEGLRFGNDTVTISAGQIVKWVNRDNFEHTVTFNAPEAAHLSGALSPKGELAIRFDQPGTYPYHCLPHPTMRGVVVVH
;
A
#
# COMPACT_ATOMS: atom_id res chain seq x y z
N MET A 1 -3.56 -6.19 -47.99
CA MET A 1 -3.93 -6.21 -46.58
C MET A 1 -2.67 -6.58 -45.79
N ARG A 2 -2.07 -5.63 -45.08
CA ARG A 2 -0.92 -5.86 -44.21
C ARG A 2 -1.44 -6.12 -42.79
N PRO A 3 -0.94 -7.12 -42.06
CA PRO A 3 -1.39 -7.34 -40.69
C PRO A 3 -0.86 -6.23 -39.78
N VAL A 4 -1.76 -5.61 -39.04
CA VAL A 4 -1.43 -4.69 -37.93
C VAL A 4 -1.02 -5.55 -36.76
N VAL A 5 0.27 -5.53 -36.41
CA VAL A 5 0.80 -6.14 -35.18
C VAL A 5 0.47 -5.17 -34.04
N PRO A 6 -0.27 -5.57 -33.01
CA PRO A 6 -0.45 -4.72 -31.84
C PRO A 6 0.87 -4.68 -31.05
N PHE A 7 1.47 -3.52 -30.98
CA PHE A 7 2.57 -3.25 -30.05
C PHE A 7 1.99 -3.26 -28.63
N ALA A 8 2.21 -4.34 -27.91
CA ALA A 8 1.96 -4.38 -26.47
C ALA A 8 3.04 -3.54 -25.77
N LEU A 9 2.67 -2.33 -25.36
CA LEU A 9 3.48 -1.47 -24.52
C LEU A 9 3.55 -2.13 -23.13
N ALA A 10 4.63 -2.85 -22.84
CA ALA A 10 4.91 -3.31 -21.49
C ALA A 10 5.32 -2.10 -20.64
N VAL A 11 4.35 -1.45 -20.02
CA VAL A 11 4.60 -0.47 -18.97
C VAL A 11 5.15 -1.24 -17.77
N LEU A 12 6.45 -1.17 -17.54
CA LEU A 12 7.08 -1.64 -16.30
C LEU A 12 6.49 -0.82 -15.15
N ALA A 13 5.45 -1.34 -14.52
CA ALA A 13 4.92 -0.80 -13.28
C ALA A 13 6.05 -0.84 -12.25
N ALA A 14 6.47 0.34 -11.76
CA ALA A 14 7.34 0.41 -10.60
C ALA A 14 6.66 -0.33 -9.43
N PRO A 15 7.39 -1.11 -8.61
CA PRO A 15 6.80 -1.81 -7.49
C PRO A 15 6.11 -0.78 -6.58
N LEU A 16 4.79 -0.87 -6.48
CA LEU A 16 4.02 -0.12 -5.50
C LEU A 16 4.42 -0.66 -4.13
N SER A 17 5.12 0.13 -3.34
CA SER A 17 5.59 -0.22 -1.99
C SER A 17 4.47 -0.24 -0.94
N ALA A 18 3.22 -0.09 -1.38
CA ALA A 18 2.02 -0.11 -0.56
C ALA A 18 1.22 -1.39 -0.79
N GLN A 19 0.55 -1.90 0.25
CA GLN A 19 -0.44 -2.94 0.07
C GLN A 19 -1.52 -2.44 -0.89
N SER A 20 -1.68 -3.15 -1.99
CA SER A 20 -2.77 -2.87 -2.91
C SER A 20 -3.97 -3.78 -2.63
N LEU A 21 -5.16 -3.18 -2.47
CA LEU A 21 -6.41 -3.94 -2.35
C LEU A 21 -6.76 -4.73 -3.62
N LEU A 22 -5.94 -4.62 -4.67
CA LEU A 22 -6.05 -5.43 -5.88
C LEU A 22 -5.47 -6.85 -5.72
N TYR A 23 -4.89 -7.19 -4.56
CA TYR A 23 -4.22 -8.47 -4.34
C TYR A 23 -4.70 -9.18 -3.08
N ARG A 24 -5.73 -8.68 -2.40
CA ARG A 24 -6.32 -9.35 -1.25
C ARG A 24 -7.83 -9.19 -1.20
N SER A 25 -8.48 -10.15 -0.56
CA SER A 25 -9.91 -10.13 -0.27
C SER A 25 -10.22 -9.44 1.08
N PRO A 26 -11.51 -9.09 1.35
CA PRO A 26 -11.89 -8.25 2.49
C PRO A 26 -11.53 -8.79 3.88
N ASN A 27 -11.61 -10.11 4.09
CA ASN A 27 -11.45 -10.74 5.42
C ASN A 27 -10.18 -11.60 5.52
N LEU A 28 -9.34 -11.62 4.48
CA LEU A 28 -8.03 -12.25 4.48
C LEU A 28 -6.94 -11.19 4.52
N GLY A 29 -5.98 -11.36 5.41
CA GLY A 29 -4.86 -10.43 5.54
C GLY A 29 -3.84 -10.53 4.40
N GLY A 30 -3.92 -11.60 3.59
CA GLY A 30 -2.92 -11.94 2.59
C GLY A 30 -1.54 -12.18 3.21
N THR A 31 -0.54 -12.27 2.35
CA THR A 31 0.86 -12.49 2.78
C THR A 31 1.72 -11.23 2.77
N TRP A 32 1.13 -10.07 2.44
CA TRP A 32 1.87 -8.82 2.27
C TRP A 32 2.45 -8.26 3.58
N THR A 33 3.62 -7.62 3.46
CA THR A 33 4.24 -6.77 4.50
C THR A 33 4.75 -5.48 3.86
N PRO A 34 4.63 -4.31 4.53
CA PRO A 34 5.23 -3.09 4.03
C PRO A 34 6.76 -3.20 3.98
N ASP A 35 7.36 -2.50 3.04
CA ASP A 35 8.81 -2.37 2.96
C ASP A 35 9.39 -1.65 4.19
N GLY A 36 10.66 -1.89 4.50
CA GLY A 36 11.35 -1.21 5.61
C GLY A 36 11.26 0.31 5.47
N GLY A 37 10.80 0.99 6.52
CA GLY A 37 10.60 2.44 6.54
C GLY A 37 9.28 2.91 5.91
N VAL A 38 8.36 2.00 5.62
CA VAL A 38 6.99 2.33 5.20
C VAL A 38 6.02 2.02 6.33
N ILE A 39 5.15 2.96 6.66
CA ILE A 39 3.98 2.74 7.52
C ILE A 39 2.76 2.69 6.62
N GLN A 40 2.05 1.58 6.65
CA GLN A 40 0.78 1.40 5.95
C GLN A 40 -0.36 1.65 6.92
N PHE A 41 -1.26 2.55 6.56
CA PHE A 41 -2.52 2.77 7.24
C PHE A 41 -3.67 2.35 6.34
N ASN A 42 -4.53 1.46 6.84
CA ASN A 42 -5.77 1.07 6.19
C ASN A 42 -6.94 1.50 7.06
N PHE A 43 -7.88 2.19 6.46
CA PHE A 43 -9.15 2.55 7.07
C PHE A 43 -10.27 1.78 6.39
N ALA A 44 -10.93 0.89 7.13
CA ALA A 44 -12.12 0.19 6.68
C ALA A 44 -13.33 0.72 7.43
N HIS A 45 -14.37 1.11 6.72
CA HIS A 45 -15.60 1.62 7.29
C HIS A 45 -16.77 0.77 6.79
N ARG A 46 -17.35 -0.03 7.67
CA ARG A 46 -18.47 -0.91 7.40
C ARG A 46 -19.73 -0.38 8.07
N PHE A 47 -20.86 -0.53 7.41
CA PHE A 47 -22.18 -0.05 7.88
C PHE A 47 -23.15 -1.21 7.88
N TYR A 48 -23.96 -1.26 8.92
CA TYR A 48 -25.15 -2.08 9.00
C TYR A 48 -26.38 -1.20 9.07
N VAL A 49 -27.37 -1.48 8.23
CA VAL A 49 -28.66 -0.81 8.28
C VAL A 49 -29.65 -1.75 8.92
N ALA A 50 -30.16 -1.38 10.10
CA ALA A 50 -31.18 -2.17 10.79
C ALA A 50 -32.48 -2.20 9.95
N PRO A 51 -33.20 -3.33 9.98
CA PRO A 51 -34.49 -3.41 9.29
C PRO A 51 -35.54 -2.48 9.90
N ALA A 52 -36.66 -2.31 9.21
CA ALA A 52 -37.81 -1.59 9.73
C ALA A 52 -38.24 -2.15 11.11
N PRO A 53 -38.76 -1.30 12.01
CA PRO A 53 -39.07 0.11 11.83
C PRO A 53 -37.91 1.09 12.12
N SER A 54 -36.80 0.62 12.70
CA SER A 54 -35.78 1.54 13.23
C SER A 54 -34.94 2.20 12.14
N HIS A 55 -34.61 1.49 11.04
CA HIS A 55 -33.70 1.93 9.97
C HIS A 55 -32.40 2.58 10.49
N THR A 56 -31.96 2.21 11.71
CA THR A 56 -30.76 2.78 12.31
C THR A 56 -29.53 2.31 11.56
N VAL A 57 -28.64 3.26 11.24
CA VAL A 57 -27.33 2.96 10.65
C VAL A 57 -26.31 2.81 11.76
N VAL A 58 -25.70 1.65 11.86
CA VAL A 58 -24.61 1.36 12.80
C VAL A 58 -23.31 1.31 12.04
N ASN A 59 -22.32 2.04 12.55
CA ASN A 59 -21.00 2.16 11.94
C ASN A 59 -19.99 1.25 12.63
N TYR A 60 -19.17 0.59 11.83
CA TYR A 60 -18.10 -0.32 12.27
C TYR A 60 -16.75 0.13 11.69
N PRO A 61 -16.20 1.28 12.10
CA PRO A 61 -14.88 1.69 11.66
C PRO A 61 -13.81 0.76 12.22
N SER A 62 -12.87 0.38 11.36
CA SER A 62 -11.72 -0.43 11.69
C SER A 62 -10.46 0.18 11.09
N PHE A 63 -9.36 0.07 11.81
CA PHE A 63 -8.06 0.61 11.40
C PHE A 63 -7.03 -0.51 11.42
N THR A 64 -6.16 -0.50 10.44
CA THR A 64 -4.94 -1.30 10.44
C THR A 64 -3.77 -0.36 10.27
N LEU A 65 -2.79 -0.44 11.17
CA LEU A 65 -1.51 0.21 11.05
C LEU A 65 -0.44 -0.86 10.99
N ALA A 66 0.40 -0.85 9.96
CA ALA A 66 1.50 -1.78 9.81
C ALA A 66 2.79 -1.05 9.45
N ALA A 67 3.86 -1.28 10.18
CA ALA A 67 5.17 -0.70 9.94
C ALA A 67 6.15 -1.77 9.46
N GLY A 68 6.75 -1.57 8.29
CA GLY A 68 7.88 -2.37 7.83
C GLY A 68 9.13 -2.05 8.64
N VAL A 69 9.57 -3.00 9.46
CA VAL A 69 10.74 -2.81 10.35
C VAL A 69 12.01 -3.43 9.79
N ALA A 70 11.85 -4.43 8.93
CA ALA A 70 12.93 -5.06 8.19
C ALA A 70 12.39 -5.67 6.89
N ARG A 71 13.28 -6.18 6.05
CA ARG A 71 12.87 -6.90 4.86
C ARG A 71 11.98 -8.08 5.25
N HIS A 72 10.76 -8.13 4.71
CA HIS A 72 9.78 -9.18 4.97
C HIS A 72 9.23 -9.26 6.41
N LEU A 73 9.51 -8.28 7.26
CA LEU A 73 9.02 -8.24 8.64
C LEU A 73 8.26 -6.94 8.90
N ALA A 74 7.05 -7.07 9.39
CA ALA A 74 6.22 -5.96 9.83
C ALA A 74 5.76 -6.14 11.28
N LEU A 75 5.59 -5.01 11.97
CA LEU A 75 4.83 -4.90 13.21
C LEU A 75 3.55 -4.14 12.91
N GLY A 76 2.44 -4.58 13.49
CA GLY A 76 1.17 -3.94 13.19
C GLY A 76 0.18 -3.98 14.34
N TRP A 77 -0.89 -3.21 14.12
CA TRP A 77 -1.98 -3.03 15.04
C TRP A 77 -3.29 -2.97 14.26
N HIS A 78 -4.24 -3.84 14.64
CA HIS A 78 -5.62 -3.78 14.22
C HIS A 78 -6.47 -3.19 15.34
N PHE A 79 -7.34 -2.26 14.98
CA PHE A 79 -8.33 -1.70 15.88
C PHE A 79 -9.70 -1.74 15.20
N GLY A 80 -10.69 -2.23 15.91
CA GLY A 80 -12.06 -2.26 15.42
C GLY A 80 -13.05 -1.88 16.52
N THR A 81 -14.12 -1.23 16.10
CA THR A 81 -15.26 -0.92 16.98
C THR A 81 -16.30 -2.04 16.88
N HIS A 82 -17.15 -2.18 17.91
CA HIS A 82 -18.26 -3.14 17.93
C HIS A 82 -17.80 -4.62 17.76
N SER A 83 -16.78 -5.02 18.51
CA SER A 83 -16.30 -6.40 18.51
C SER A 83 -17.37 -7.41 18.91
N LEU A 84 -17.23 -8.63 18.39
CA LEU A 84 -18.01 -9.80 18.80
C LEU A 84 -17.58 -10.35 20.17
N ILE A 85 -16.44 -9.91 20.69
CA ILE A 85 -15.94 -10.32 22.01
C ILE A 85 -16.76 -9.60 23.07
N PRO A 86 -17.46 -10.34 23.97
CA PRO A 86 -18.24 -9.71 25.03
C PRO A 86 -17.38 -8.79 25.91
N SER A 87 -17.92 -7.60 26.22
CA SER A 87 -17.29 -6.75 27.20
C SER A 87 -17.26 -7.41 28.58
N VAL A 88 -16.15 -7.26 29.30
CA VAL A 88 -16.06 -7.62 30.73
C VAL A 88 -16.86 -6.67 31.63
N THR A 89 -17.28 -5.53 31.09
CA THR A 89 -18.09 -4.53 31.80
C THR A 89 -19.56 -4.66 31.38
N PRO A 90 -20.47 -5.11 32.24
CA PRO A 90 -21.86 -5.41 31.88
C PRO A 90 -22.64 -4.24 31.28
N SER A 91 -22.25 -3.01 31.58
CA SER A 91 -22.89 -1.77 31.09
C SER A 91 -22.49 -1.38 29.67
N VAL A 92 -21.50 -2.03 29.07
CA VAL A 92 -21.01 -1.68 27.71
C VAL A 92 -21.61 -2.67 26.71
N THR A 93 -22.49 -2.20 25.86
CA THR A 93 -23.20 -3.00 24.85
C THR A 93 -22.32 -3.37 23.65
N SER A 94 -21.22 -2.65 23.44
CA SER A 94 -20.21 -2.96 22.42
C SER A 94 -18.81 -2.63 22.95
N SER A 95 -17.83 -3.44 22.58
CA SER A 95 -16.44 -3.27 22.98
C SER A 95 -15.58 -2.99 21.76
N ASN A 96 -14.57 -2.15 21.93
CA ASN A 96 -13.52 -1.97 20.93
C ASN A 96 -12.50 -3.09 21.04
N GLU A 97 -12.06 -3.59 19.92
CA GLU A 97 -11.08 -4.67 19.83
C GLU A 97 -9.73 -4.11 19.36
N SER A 98 -8.66 -4.51 20.03
CA SER A 98 -7.31 -4.12 19.73
C SER A 98 -6.43 -5.37 19.63
N GLU A 99 -5.74 -5.54 18.52
CA GLU A 99 -4.86 -6.66 18.24
C GLU A 99 -3.50 -6.16 17.78
N LEU A 100 -2.45 -6.50 18.52
CA LEU A 100 -1.06 -6.27 18.14
C LEU A 100 -0.51 -7.52 17.46
N TYR A 101 0.22 -7.36 16.35
CA TYR A 101 0.79 -8.48 15.62
C TYR A 101 2.20 -8.20 15.09
N ALA A 102 2.94 -9.26 14.86
CA ALA A 102 4.11 -9.27 14.00
C ALA A 102 3.82 -10.17 12.80
N ARG A 103 4.29 -9.81 11.62
CA ARG A 103 4.13 -10.63 10.42
C ARG A 103 5.46 -10.79 9.70
N TYR A 104 5.83 -12.05 9.48
CA TYR A 104 6.95 -12.39 8.61
C TYR A 104 6.44 -13.08 7.36
N ARG A 105 6.91 -12.65 6.19
CA ARG A 105 6.54 -13.22 4.91
C ARG A 105 7.74 -13.84 4.19
N HIS A 106 7.44 -14.83 3.33
CA HIS A 106 8.38 -15.41 2.38
C HIS A 106 7.68 -15.62 1.04
N GLY A 107 8.38 -15.35 -0.05
CA GLY A 107 7.86 -15.51 -1.42
C GLY A 107 8.09 -14.30 -2.31
N PRO A 108 7.64 -14.34 -3.57
CA PRO A 108 7.75 -13.25 -4.53
C PRO A 108 6.99 -12.02 -4.07
N ALA A 109 7.31 -10.86 -4.65
CA ALA A 109 6.59 -9.62 -4.36
C ALA A 109 5.09 -9.75 -4.69
N GLU A 110 4.27 -8.92 -4.05
CA GLU A 110 2.82 -8.90 -4.27
C GLU A 110 2.50 -8.74 -5.77
N GLY A 111 1.60 -9.57 -6.27
CA GLY A 111 1.20 -9.58 -7.68
C GLY A 111 2.16 -10.28 -8.65
N GLN A 112 3.33 -10.70 -8.21
CA GLN A 112 4.23 -11.53 -9.02
C GLN A 112 3.79 -13.00 -9.00
N HIS A 113 4.08 -13.71 -10.10
CA HIS A 113 3.79 -15.14 -10.19
C HIS A 113 4.54 -15.94 -9.12
N GLY A 114 3.83 -16.84 -8.47
CA GLY A 114 4.41 -17.77 -7.52
C GLY A 114 3.60 -17.91 -6.24
N PHE A 115 4.19 -18.60 -5.28
CA PHE A 115 3.62 -18.93 -3.98
C PHE A 115 4.28 -18.10 -2.88
N SER A 116 3.46 -17.48 -2.05
CA SER A 116 3.88 -16.72 -0.87
C SER A 116 3.26 -17.29 0.39
N VAL A 117 3.97 -17.17 1.51
CA VAL A 117 3.49 -17.56 2.84
C VAL A 117 3.79 -16.45 3.83
N ALA A 118 2.91 -16.24 4.79
CA ALA A 118 3.15 -15.37 5.94
C ALA A 118 2.76 -16.05 7.24
N VAL A 119 3.52 -15.76 8.30
CA VAL A 119 3.22 -16.19 9.67
C VAL A 119 2.98 -14.93 10.51
N THR A 120 1.86 -14.91 11.21
CA THR A 120 1.39 -13.74 11.96
C THR A 120 1.01 -14.15 13.38
N PRO A 121 1.96 -14.17 14.35
CA PRO A 121 1.61 -14.18 15.77
C PRO A 121 0.96 -12.86 16.16
N ALA A 122 -0.06 -12.93 17.01
CA ALA A 122 -0.84 -11.79 17.44
C ALA A 122 -1.25 -11.88 18.91
N TYR A 123 -1.51 -10.73 19.53
CA TYR A 123 -2.12 -10.63 20.84
C TYR A 123 -3.37 -9.75 20.78
N ASN A 124 -4.51 -10.39 21.02
CA ASN A 124 -5.79 -9.70 21.11
C ASN A 124 -6.02 -9.23 22.56
N ALA A 125 -6.02 -7.93 22.76
CA ALA A 125 -6.09 -7.34 24.10
C ALA A 125 -7.46 -7.53 24.76
N LEU A 126 -8.56 -7.45 23.98
CA LEU A 126 -9.91 -7.60 24.50
C LEU A 126 -10.19 -9.06 24.92
N ALA A 127 -9.79 -10.02 24.09
CA ALA A 127 -9.89 -11.44 24.41
C ALA A 127 -8.86 -11.92 25.44
N ARG A 128 -7.81 -11.15 25.67
CA ARG A 128 -6.60 -11.54 26.40
C ARG A 128 -6.07 -12.87 25.86
N SER A 129 -5.92 -12.96 24.55
CA SER A 129 -5.62 -14.17 23.79
C SER A 129 -4.38 -14.00 22.95
N LEU A 130 -3.53 -15.03 22.97
CA LEU A 130 -2.49 -15.20 21.97
C LEU A 130 -3.10 -15.93 20.80
N ASP A 131 -3.07 -15.31 19.65
CA ASP A 131 -3.65 -15.78 18.41
C ASP A 131 -2.55 -15.89 17.35
N GLY A 132 -2.82 -16.62 16.29
CA GLY A 132 -1.87 -16.75 15.18
C GLY A 132 -2.57 -17.08 13.87
N GLU A 133 -1.97 -16.62 12.78
CA GLU A 133 -2.40 -16.91 11.42
C GLU A 133 -1.22 -17.37 10.57
N VAL A 134 -1.43 -18.39 9.76
CA VAL A 134 -0.58 -18.71 8.60
C VAL A 134 -1.40 -18.42 7.37
N GLY A 135 -0.97 -17.42 6.61
CA GLY A 135 -1.56 -17.03 5.33
C GLY A 135 -0.75 -17.59 4.17
N VAL A 136 -1.41 -17.94 3.10
CA VAL A 136 -0.81 -18.41 1.85
C VAL A 136 -1.48 -17.75 0.66
N ASP A 137 -0.69 -17.35 -0.33
CA ASP A 137 -1.16 -16.81 -1.59
C ASP A 137 -0.46 -17.49 -2.75
N TRP A 138 -1.22 -17.81 -3.79
CA TRP A 138 -0.69 -18.25 -5.05
C TRP A 138 -1.19 -17.34 -6.17
N THR A 139 -0.26 -16.68 -6.86
CA THR A 139 -0.58 -15.74 -7.94
C THR A 139 -0.16 -16.31 -9.29
N SER A 140 -1.06 -16.28 -10.25
CA SER A 140 -0.78 -16.60 -11.64
C SER A 140 -1.55 -15.67 -12.58
N GLY A 141 -0.83 -14.86 -13.35
CA GLY A 141 -1.43 -13.86 -14.22
C GLY A 141 -2.33 -12.88 -13.44
N ALA A 142 -3.59 -12.82 -13.82
CA ALA A 142 -4.59 -11.93 -13.20
C ALA A 142 -5.25 -12.50 -11.94
N ILE A 143 -5.00 -13.76 -11.60
CA ILE A 143 -5.67 -14.46 -10.49
C ILE A 143 -4.70 -14.63 -9.32
N THR A 144 -5.18 -14.34 -8.12
CA THR A 144 -4.55 -14.72 -6.84
C THR A 144 -5.53 -15.59 -6.06
N LEU A 145 -5.08 -16.76 -5.63
CA LEU A 145 -5.80 -17.61 -4.67
C LEU A 145 -5.21 -17.38 -3.30
N GLU A 146 -6.07 -17.20 -2.31
CA GLU A 146 -5.69 -16.91 -0.93
C GLU A 146 -6.17 -18.03 0.01
N GLY A 147 -5.40 -18.31 1.04
CA GLY A 147 -5.76 -19.23 2.09
C GLY A 147 -5.23 -18.78 3.44
N ALA A 148 -5.92 -19.12 4.52
CA ALA A 148 -5.44 -18.88 5.88
C ALA A 148 -5.85 -20.02 6.82
N ALA A 149 -4.93 -20.38 7.71
CA ALA A 149 -5.18 -21.20 8.88
C ALA A 149 -4.91 -20.37 10.13
N ARG A 150 -5.86 -20.34 11.05
CA ARG A 150 -5.84 -19.51 12.25
C ARG A 150 -5.95 -20.35 13.50
N VAL A 151 -5.33 -19.91 14.58
CA VAL A 151 -5.49 -20.50 15.91
C VAL A 151 -5.70 -19.37 16.92
N MET A 152 -6.68 -19.54 17.80
CA MET A 152 -7.01 -18.61 18.87
C MET A 152 -7.00 -19.36 20.20
N ARG A 153 -6.17 -18.91 21.15
CA ARG A 153 -6.07 -19.56 22.47
C ARG A 153 -7.35 -19.37 23.30
N LYS A 154 -7.96 -18.19 23.20
CA LYS A 154 -9.23 -17.87 23.88
C LYS A 154 -10.21 -17.27 22.88
N PRO A 155 -10.86 -18.11 22.05
CA PRO A 155 -11.78 -17.61 21.05
C PRO A 155 -12.90 -16.80 21.70
N LEU A 156 -13.11 -15.57 21.23
CA LEU A 156 -14.06 -14.59 21.76
C LEU A 156 -13.90 -14.32 23.28
N GLY A 157 -12.68 -14.40 23.80
CA GLY A 157 -12.40 -14.19 25.23
C GLY A 157 -12.88 -15.32 26.16
N ARG A 158 -13.39 -16.42 25.62
CA ARG A 158 -13.92 -17.52 26.43
C ARG A 158 -12.83 -18.50 26.84
N SER A 159 -12.94 -19.01 28.08
CA SER A 159 -12.15 -20.12 28.57
C SER A 159 -12.80 -21.44 28.08
N GLY A 160 -12.21 -22.14 27.17
CA GLY A 160 -12.76 -23.36 26.59
C GLY A 160 -11.78 -24.09 25.68
N GLY A 161 -10.50 -23.73 25.78
CA GLY A 161 -9.43 -24.27 24.96
C GLY A 161 -9.29 -23.56 23.62
N ALA A 162 -8.16 -23.79 22.97
CA ALA A 162 -7.85 -23.21 21.68
C ALA A 162 -8.80 -23.72 20.59
N LYS A 163 -9.12 -22.82 19.65
CA LYS A 163 -9.91 -23.16 18.45
C LYS A 163 -9.15 -22.79 17.21
N GLY A 164 -9.28 -23.60 16.18
CA GLY A 164 -8.80 -23.33 14.84
C GLY A 164 -9.88 -22.68 13.97
N ALA A 165 -9.44 -21.94 12.97
CA ALA A 165 -10.29 -21.48 11.87
C ALA A 165 -9.54 -21.65 10.55
N ILE A 166 -10.27 -21.83 9.47
CA ILE A 166 -9.74 -21.88 8.11
C ILE A 166 -10.48 -20.88 7.24
N ALA A 167 -9.79 -20.32 6.28
CA ALA A 167 -10.39 -19.40 5.32
C ALA A 167 -9.71 -19.55 3.95
N GLY A 168 -10.47 -19.21 2.91
CA GLY A 168 -9.97 -19.18 1.54
C GLY A 168 -10.68 -18.10 0.73
N GLY A 169 -10.01 -17.61 -0.29
CA GLY A 169 -10.53 -16.56 -1.13
C GLY A 169 -9.84 -16.51 -2.48
N PHE A 170 -10.28 -15.58 -3.28
CA PHE A 170 -9.64 -15.27 -4.56
C PHE A 170 -9.72 -13.78 -4.86
N VAL A 171 -8.77 -13.33 -5.67
CA VAL A 171 -8.77 -12.02 -6.30
C VAL A 171 -8.60 -12.21 -7.80
N ALA A 172 -9.46 -11.57 -8.59
CA ALA A 172 -9.37 -11.51 -10.05
C ALA A 172 -9.16 -10.05 -10.48
N ARG A 173 -7.95 -9.74 -10.97
CA ARG A 173 -7.64 -8.43 -11.52
C ARG A 173 -8.26 -8.31 -12.91
N LEU A 174 -9.18 -7.36 -13.07
CA LEU A 174 -9.85 -7.08 -14.34
C LEU A 174 -8.97 -6.22 -15.25
N THR A 175 -8.22 -5.31 -14.63
CA THR A 175 -7.24 -4.42 -15.26
C THR A 175 -6.08 -4.18 -14.28
N GLU A 176 -5.10 -3.38 -14.66
CA GLU A 176 -4.06 -2.89 -13.74
C GLU A 176 -4.60 -1.94 -12.65
N TYR A 177 -5.83 -1.41 -12.82
CA TYR A 177 -6.47 -0.44 -11.92
C TYR A 177 -7.66 -1.01 -11.15
N ALA A 178 -8.15 -2.21 -11.49
CA ALA A 178 -9.38 -2.74 -10.90
C ALA A 178 -9.32 -4.25 -10.69
N ALA A 179 -9.88 -4.70 -9.56
CA ALA A 179 -10.02 -6.12 -9.23
C ALA A 179 -11.35 -6.39 -8.52
N VAL A 180 -11.82 -7.62 -8.65
CA VAL A 180 -12.89 -8.16 -7.81
C VAL A 180 -12.34 -9.28 -6.95
N SER A 181 -12.86 -9.42 -5.73
CA SER A 181 -12.42 -10.44 -4.79
C SER A 181 -13.56 -10.97 -3.94
N ALA A 182 -13.40 -12.20 -3.47
CA ALA A 182 -14.31 -12.79 -2.49
C ALA A 182 -13.56 -13.76 -1.59
N ASP A 183 -14.07 -13.94 -0.37
CA ASP A 183 -13.53 -14.86 0.61
C ASP A 183 -14.63 -15.52 1.45
N VAL A 184 -14.28 -16.63 2.05
CA VAL A 184 -15.09 -17.35 3.04
C VAL A 184 -14.16 -17.94 4.08
N GLY A 185 -14.57 -17.92 5.35
CA GLY A 185 -13.82 -18.53 6.45
C GLY A 185 -14.74 -19.00 7.55
N SER A 186 -14.26 -19.92 8.36
CA SER A 186 -15.05 -20.42 9.48
C SER A 186 -14.17 -20.89 10.63
N LEU A 187 -14.60 -20.57 11.82
CA LEU A 187 -14.12 -21.24 13.03
C LEU A 187 -14.50 -22.73 12.96
N VAL A 188 -13.59 -23.61 13.29
CA VAL A 188 -13.85 -25.06 13.35
C VAL A 188 -14.73 -25.34 14.57
N SER A 189 -16.04 -25.08 14.42
CA SER A 189 -17.07 -25.30 15.45
C SER A 189 -18.44 -25.34 14.79
N PRO A 190 -19.30 -26.34 15.10
CA PRO A 190 -20.59 -26.52 14.43
C PRO A 190 -21.62 -25.41 14.73
N THR A 191 -21.37 -24.54 15.70
CA THR A 191 -22.32 -23.52 16.16
C THR A 191 -21.98 -22.09 15.67
N THR A 192 -20.97 -21.93 14.80
CA THR A 192 -20.55 -20.62 14.32
C THR A 192 -20.93 -20.39 12.86
N LEU A 193 -21.35 -19.16 12.55
CA LEU A 193 -21.57 -18.74 11.17
C LEU A 193 -20.21 -18.53 10.49
N ALA A 194 -20.11 -18.95 9.23
CA ALA A 194 -18.98 -18.66 8.40
C ALA A 194 -18.88 -17.14 8.16
N THR A 195 -17.66 -16.61 8.11
CA THR A 195 -17.39 -15.29 7.55
C THR A 195 -17.44 -15.39 6.03
N TRP A 196 -17.84 -14.31 5.41
CA TRP A 196 -17.71 -14.13 3.96
C TRP A 196 -17.51 -12.66 3.65
N GLY A 197 -16.88 -12.37 2.55
CA GLY A 197 -16.66 -11.03 2.03
C GLY A 197 -16.60 -11.01 0.51
N ALA A 198 -16.94 -9.87 -0.06
CA ALA A 198 -16.73 -9.59 -1.49
C ALA A 198 -16.38 -8.11 -1.66
N ALA A 199 -15.57 -7.81 -2.66
CA ALA A 199 -15.12 -6.45 -2.91
C ALA A 199 -14.91 -6.16 -4.40
N LEU A 200 -15.09 -4.88 -4.73
CA LEU A 200 -14.59 -4.25 -5.94
C LEU A 200 -13.52 -3.23 -5.52
N SER A 201 -12.30 -3.46 -5.93
CA SER A 201 -11.15 -2.65 -5.55
C SER A 201 -10.58 -1.91 -6.75
N VAL A 202 -10.12 -0.67 -6.52
CA VAL A 202 -9.52 0.18 -7.55
C VAL A 202 -8.26 0.86 -7.04
N VAL A 203 -7.30 1.08 -7.93
CA VAL A 203 -6.15 1.97 -7.71
C VAL A 203 -6.54 3.38 -8.12
N ILE A 204 -6.19 4.38 -7.32
CA ILE A 204 -6.35 5.77 -7.70
C ILE A 204 -5.19 6.15 -8.64
N PRO A 205 -5.44 6.43 -9.93
CA PRO A 205 -4.39 6.71 -10.89
C PRO A 205 -3.44 7.83 -10.44
N GLY A 206 -2.13 7.64 -10.63
CA GLY A 206 -1.12 8.62 -10.21
C GLY A 206 -0.88 8.69 -8.69
N SER A 207 -1.44 7.77 -7.92
CA SER A 207 -1.37 7.72 -6.47
C SER A 207 -1.04 6.30 -5.99
N PRO A 208 -0.34 6.12 -4.86
CA PRO A 208 -0.11 4.82 -4.26
C PRO A 208 -1.35 4.32 -3.48
N HIS A 209 -2.45 5.05 -3.49
CA HIS A 209 -3.64 4.74 -2.72
C HIS A 209 -4.54 3.77 -3.47
N THR A 210 -5.17 2.86 -2.72
CA THR A 210 -6.21 1.98 -3.25
C THR A 210 -7.50 2.17 -2.46
N PHE A 211 -8.61 1.97 -3.15
CA PHE A 211 -9.95 2.08 -2.59
C PHE A 211 -10.73 0.82 -2.94
N SER A 212 -11.58 0.37 -2.03
CA SER A 212 -12.40 -0.82 -2.22
C SER A 212 -13.81 -0.57 -1.71
N LEU A 213 -14.81 -0.91 -2.50
CA LEU A 213 -16.18 -1.08 -2.04
C LEU A 213 -16.37 -2.52 -1.61
N GLN A 214 -16.90 -2.74 -0.40
CA GLN A 214 -16.95 -4.05 0.24
C GLN A 214 -18.35 -4.39 0.76
N THR A 215 -18.64 -5.68 0.76
CA THR A 215 -19.71 -6.26 1.58
C THR A 215 -19.15 -7.45 2.35
N SER A 216 -19.51 -7.59 3.62
CA SER A 216 -19.01 -8.66 4.50
C SER A 216 -19.95 -8.87 5.68
N ASN A 217 -19.88 -10.05 6.30
CA ASN A 217 -20.49 -10.31 7.59
C ASN A 217 -19.47 -10.41 8.74
N ALA A 218 -18.21 -10.03 8.52
CA ALA A 218 -17.22 -9.84 9.57
C ALA A 218 -17.23 -8.37 10.02
N PRO A 219 -17.44 -8.08 11.31
CA PRO A 219 -17.54 -6.69 11.77
C PRO A 219 -16.18 -5.98 11.92
N VAL A 220 -15.11 -6.71 12.23
CA VAL A 220 -13.77 -6.18 12.50
C VAL A 220 -12.69 -7.02 11.81
N ASN A 221 -11.53 -6.41 11.53
CA ASN A 221 -10.42 -7.02 10.76
C ASN A 221 -9.33 -7.67 11.62
N THR A 222 -9.66 -8.18 12.81
CA THR A 222 -8.75 -8.96 13.66
C THR A 222 -8.79 -10.45 13.29
N ILE A 223 -7.81 -11.23 13.74
CA ILE A 223 -7.82 -12.70 13.56
C ILE A 223 -9.13 -13.29 14.11
N GLN A 224 -9.58 -12.84 15.28
CA GLN A 224 -10.82 -13.33 15.88
C GLN A 224 -12.06 -12.85 15.11
N GLY A 225 -12.11 -11.58 14.71
CA GLY A 225 -13.21 -11.00 13.95
C GLY A 225 -13.40 -11.66 12.57
N ASN A 226 -12.31 -11.98 11.90
CA ASN A 226 -12.32 -12.63 10.59
C ASN A 226 -12.52 -14.17 10.66
N SER A 227 -12.62 -14.73 11.85
CA SER A 227 -12.82 -16.18 12.03
C SER A 227 -14.28 -16.57 12.32
N ARG A 228 -15.16 -15.59 12.54
CA ARG A 228 -16.57 -15.82 12.84
C ARG A 228 -17.45 -14.76 12.21
N GLY A 229 -18.40 -15.21 11.38
CA GLY A 229 -19.43 -14.36 10.81
C GLY A 229 -20.57 -14.05 11.79
N ILE A 230 -21.30 -13.00 11.51
CA ILE A 230 -22.57 -12.64 12.14
C ILE A 230 -23.71 -12.66 11.12
N SER A 231 -24.95 -12.62 11.60
CA SER A 231 -26.13 -12.64 10.73
C SER A 231 -26.33 -11.35 9.94
N GLN A 232 -25.77 -10.23 10.44
CA GLN A 232 -25.86 -8.94 9.78
C GLN A 232 -24.89 -8.88 8.59
N ARG A 233 -25.38 -8.29 7.50
CA ARG A 233 -24.56 -7.93 6.33
C ARG A 233 -24.14 -6.48 6.47
N HIS A 234 -22.85 -6.25 6.34
CA HIS A 234 -22.26 -4.90 6.31
C HIS A 234 -21.94 -4.52 4.87
N TYR A 235 -22.11 -3.26 4.57
CA TYR A 235 -21.64 -2.62 3.36
C TYR A 235 -20.64 -1.54 3.75
N GLY A 236 -19.65 -1.28 2.92
CA GLY A 236 -18.69 -0.25 3.26
C GLY A 236 -17.58 -0.10 2.26
N PHE A 237 -16.52 0.51 2.72
CA PHE A 237 -15.33 0.75 1.90
C PHE A 237 -14.06 0.55 2.74
N GLU A 238 -12.96 0.33 2.03
CA GLU A 238 -11.62 0.38 2.61
C GLU A 238 -10.74 1.30 1.76
N PHE A 239 -9.87 2.04 2.44
CA PHE A 239 -8.92 2.95 1.83
C PHE A 239 -7.53 2.72 2.43
N THR A 240 -6.49 2.73 1.57
CA THR A 240 -5.11 2.50 1.99
C THR A 240 -4.26 3.73 1.82
N ILE A 241 -3.40 4.02 2.81
CA ILE A 241 -2.49 5.16 2.82
C ILE A 241 -1.08 4.67 3.19
N PRO A 242 -0.16 4.54 2.24
CA PRO A 242 1.25 4.29 2.56
C PRO A 242 1.95 5.60 2.93
N LEU A 243 2.62 5.60 4.06
CA LEU A 243 3.43 6.70 4.57
C LEU A 243 4.90 6.30 4.52
N HIS A 244 5.66 6.88 3.61
CA HIS A 244 7.10 6.66 3.50
C HIS A 244 7.83 7.54 4.51
N LEU A 245 8.45 6.95 5.52
CA LEU A 245 9.17 7.68 6.58
C LEU A 245 10.32 8.51 6.04
N SER A 246 10.93 8.11 4.93
CA SER A 246 11.96 8.90 4.24
C SER A 246 11.50 10.29 3.84
N ARG A 247 10.18 10.49 3.57
CA ARG A 247 9.60 11.80 3.26
C ARG A 247 9.62 12.76 4.46
N PHE A 248 9.66 12.24 5.69
CA PHE A 248 9.71 13.02 6.93
C PHE A 248 11.13 13.24 7.42
N ARG A 249 12.14 12.63 6.76
CA ARG A 249 13.55 12.78 7.13
C ARG A 249 14.00 14.25 7.29
N PRO A 250 13.58 15.20 6.44
CA PRO A 250 13.91 16.61 6.62
C PRO A 250 13.38 17.23 7.91
N TRP A 251 12.32 16.66 8.51
CA TRP A 251 11.75 17.17 9.78
C TRP A 251 12.60 16.80 11.00
N PHE A 252 13.33 15.68 10.93
CA PHE A 252 14.08 15.11 12.04
C PHE A 252 15.59 15.25 11.90
N HIS A 253 16.05 15.47 10.66
CA HIS A 253 17.43 15.79 10.41
C HIS A 253 17.50 17.28 10.05
N ARG A 254 18.17 18.08 10.89
CA ARG A 254 18.64 19.38 10.45
C ARG A 254 19.32 19.13 9.11
N SER A 255 18.78 19.70 8.04
CA SER A 255 19.40 19.63 6.73
C SER A 255 20.86 19.96 6.94
N GLU A 256 21.76 18.99 6.78
CA GLU A 256 23.13 19.33 6.46
C GLU A 256 22.95 20.35 5.36
N ARG A 257 23.39 21.57 5.68
CA ARG A 257 23.33 22.72 4.79
C ARG A 257 23.56 22.15 3.40
N VAL A 258 22.49 22.11 2.57
CA VAL A 258 22.60 21.70 1.16
C VAL A 258 23.82 22.48 0.74
N VAL A 259 24.92 21.78 0.53
CA VAL A 259 26.10 22.40 -0.03
C VAL A 259 25.52 22.94 -1.29
N ARG A 260 25.35 24.28 -1.36
CA ARG A 260 25.12 24.94 -2.62
C ARG A 260 26.33 24.49 -3.38
N ILE A 261 26.20 23.44 -4.15
CA ILE A 261 27.16 23.06 -5.15
C ILE A 261 27.24 24.38 -5.92
N ASN A 262 28.37 25.04 -5.80
CA ASN A 262 28.64 26.25 -6.53
C ASN A 262 28.41 25.82 -7.97
N GLN A 263 27.21 26.10 -8.49
CA GLN A 263 26.81 25.60 -9.79
C GLN A 263 27.45 26.58 -10.76
N PRO A 264 28.59 26.23 -11.37
CA PRO A 264 29.39 27.18 -12.16
C PRO A 264 28.62 27.68 -13.37
N PHE A 265 27.46 27.09 -13.68
CA PHE A 265 26.70 27.34 -14.89
C PHE A 265 25.37 28.06 -14.68
N MET A 266 25.02 28.50 -13.45
CA MET A 266 23.71 29.14 -13.17
C MET A 266 23.47 30.41 -14.00
N ASN A 267 24.55 31.15 -14.32
CA ASN A 267 24.49 32.36 -15.13
C ASN A 267 24.85 32.13 -16.63
N ALA A 268 25.12 30.87 -17.00
CA ALA A 268 25.41 30.52 -18.37
C ALA A 268 24.12 30.39 -19.18
N ALA A 269 24.17 30.70 -20.47
CA ALA A 269 23.04 30.47 -21.36
C ALA A 269 22.72 29.00 -21.45
N ALA A 270 21.51 28.62 -21.07
CA ALA A 270 21.01 27.23 -21.19
C ALA A 270 20.58 26.96 -22.63
N ALA A 271 20.94 25.80 -23.17
CA ALA A 271 20.47 25.34 -24.46
C ALA A 271 19.01 24.87 -24.38
N ALA A 272 18.58 24.43 -23.22
CA ALA A 272 17.19 24.04 -22.95
C ALA A 272 16.82 24.31 -21.48
N GLU A 273 15.53 24.62 -21.26
CA GLU A 273 14.97 24.84 -19.94
C GLU A 273 13.83 23.83 -19.71
N VAL A 274 13.83 23.18 -18.53
CA VAL A 274 12.80 22.26 -18.07
C VAL A 274 12.08 22.89 -16.88
N ILE A 275 10.84 23.28 -17.08
CA ILE A 275 9.98 23.80 -16.01
C ILE A 275 9.43 22.64 -15.20
N ILE A 276 9.51 22.74 -13.87
CA ILE A 276 8.87 21.82 -12.94
C ILE A 276 7.66 22.53 -12.37
N GLU A 277 6.47 22.02 -12.68
CA GLU A 277 5.20 22.60 -12.24
C GLU A 277 4.12 21.53 -12.17
N GLY A 278 3.33 21.52 -11.08
CA GLY A 278 2.23 20.58 -10.89
C GLY A 278 2.68 19.11 -10.86
N LEU A 279 3.81 18.81 -10.19
CA LEU A 279 4.40 17.47 -10.09
C LEU A 279 4.79 16.86 -11.44
N ARG A 280 5.26 17.68 -12.38
CA ARG A 280 5.70 17.26 -13.73
C ARG A 280 6.96 18.00 -14.14
N PHE A 281 7.79 17.33 -14.96
CA PHE A 281 8.78 18.00 -15.80
C PHE A 281 8.07 18.44 -17.09
N GLY A 282 8.09 19.74 -17.40
CA GLY A 282 7.35 20.33 -18.52
C GLY A 282 7.77 19.77 -19.89
N ASN A 283 9.06 19.49 -20.07
CA ASN A 283 9.59 18.73 -21.21
C ASN A 283 10.16 17.42 -20.67
N ASP A 284 9.50 16.31 -20.95
CA ASP A 284 9.94 14.97 -20.53
C ASP A 284 11.13 14.45 -21.35
N THR A 285 11.37 15.05 -22.54
CA THR A 285 12.54 14.76 -23.39
C THR A 285 13.19 16.04 -23.87
N VAL A 286 14.48 16.19 -23.60
CA VAL A 286 15.30 17.33 -24.02
C VAL A 286 16.49 16.81 -24.83
N THR A 287 16.72 17.42 -26.02
CA THR A 287 17.84 17.07 -26.90
C THR A 287 18.81 18.27 -26.99
N ILE A 288 20.10 18.00 -26.72
CA ILE A 288 21.17 18.99 -26.75
C ILE A 288 22.43 18.39 -27.39
N SER A 289 23.42 19.24 -27.68
CA SER A 289 24.76 18.82 -28.06
C SER A 289 25.71 18.73 -26.87
N ALA A 290 26.76 17.90 -26.98
CA ALA A 290 27.80 17.81 -25.96
C ALA A 290 28.40 19.20 -25.64
N GLY A 291 28.69 19.44 -24.35
CA GLY A 291 29.15 20.74 -23.82
C GLY A 291 28.03 21.73 -23.49
N GLN A 292 26.79 21.47 -23.87
CA GLN A 292 25.65 22.35 -23.61
C GLN A 292 25.04 22.15 -22.22
N ILE A 293 24.24 23.11 -21.79
CA ILE A 293 23.66 23.22 -20.47
C ILE A 293 22.15 23.05 -20.55
N VAL A 294 21.58 22.18 -19.66
CA VAL A 294 20.14 22.13 -19.37
C VAL A 294 19.89 22.78 -18.01
N LYS A 295 18.87 23.62 -17.93
CA LYS A 295 18.42 24.27 -16.70
C LYS A 295 17.06 23.79 -16.29
N TRP A 296 16.92 23.34 -15.05
CA TRP A 296 15.63 23.02 -14.43
C TRP A 296 15.20 24.19 -13.54
N VAL A 297 13.92 24.55 -13.61
CA VAL A 297 13.32 25.64 -12.82
C VAL A 297 12.11 25.10 -12.07
N ASN A 298 12.21 25.06 -10.75
CA ASN A 298 11.11 24.60 -9.89
C ASN A 298 10.11 25.74 -9.64
N ARG A 299 8.90 25.63 -10.20
CA ARG A 299 7.80 26.58 -9.97
C ARG A 299 6.84 26.17 -8.88
N ASP A 300 6.95 24.95 -8.37
CA ASP A 300 6.15 24.47 -7.24
C ASP A 300 6.61 25.10 -5.91
N ASN A 301 5.78 24.96 -4.86
CA ASN A 301 6.06 25.47 -3.53
C ASN A 301 6.72 24.42 -2.60
N PHE A 302 7.20 23.32 -3.16
CA PHE A 302 7.89 22.24 -2.45
C PHE A 302 9.12 21.77 -3.25
N GLU A 303 9.99 21.04 -2.56
CA GLU A 303 11.25 20.55 -3.11
C GLU A 303 11.04 19.44 -4.14
N HIS A 304 11.82 19.49 -5.22
CA HIS A 304 11.99 18.45 -6.20
C HIS A 304 13.44 18.00 -6.32
N THR A 305 13.69 16.90 -7.01
CA THR A 305 15.04 16.48 -7.39
C THR A 305 15.11 16.17 -8.88
N VAL A 306 16.27 16.36 -9.45
CA VAL A 306 16.69 15.76 -10.73
C VAL A 306 17.69 14.67 -10.36
N THR A 307 17.27 13.42 -10.40
CA THR A 307 18.09 12.26 -10.00
C THR A 307 18.30 11.37 -11.19
N PHE A 308 19.53 11.27 -11.65
CA PHE A 308 19.89 10.44 -12.82
C PHE A 308 19.94 8.97 -12.43
N ASN A 309 19.42 8.12 -13.32
CA ASN A 309 19.29 6.67 -13.06
C ASN A 309 20.60 5.91 -13.29
N ALA A 310 21.47 6.43 -14.14
CA ALA A 310 22.74 5.80 -14.46
C ALA A 310 23.78 6.14 -13.38
N PRO A 311 24.53 5.15 -12.85
CA PRO A 311 25.53 5.36 -11.80
C PRO A 311 26.62 6.37 -12.22
N GLU A 312 27.03 6.36 -13.47
CA GLU A 312 28.01 7.29 -14.04
C GLU A 312 27.53 8.74 -14.07
N ALA A 313 26.21 8.97 -14.12
CA ALA A 313 25.59 10.28 -14.09
C ALA A 313 25.07 10.69 -12.70
N ALA A 314 25.20 9.83 -11.68
CA ALA A 314 24.69 10.11 -10.34
C ALA A 314 25.26 11.38 -9.73
N HIS A 315 26.52 11.74 -10.04
CA HIS A 315 27.18 12.95 -9.58
C HIS A 315 26.56 14.24 -10.16
N LEU A 316 25.76 14.15 -11.22
CA LEU A 316 25.03 15.27 -11.82
C LEU A 316 23.71 15.54 -11.10
N SER A 317 23.25 14.61 -10.25
CA SER A 317 21.97 14.72 -9.55
C SER A 317 21.96 15.90 -8.57
N GLY A 318 20.82 16.60 -8.47
CA GLY A 318 20.65 17.73 -7.58
C GLY A 318 19.23 17.91 -7.06
N ALA A 319 19.12 18.64 -5.94
CA ALA A 319 17.84 19.03 -5.36
C ALA A 319 17.51 20.47 -5.73
N LEU A 320 16.23 20.75 -5.98
CA LEU A 320 15.70 22.07 -6.25
C LEU A 320 14.73 22.46 -5.13
N SER A 321 15.14 23.45 -4.34
CA SER A 321 14.24 24.09 -3.36
C SER A 321 13.02 24.69 -4.07
N PRO A 322 11.94 24.99 -3.33
CA PRO A 322 10.84 25.78 -3.87
C PRO A 322 11.34 27.05 -4.57
N LYS A 323 10.90 27.27 -5.80
CA LYS A 323 11.35 28.39 -6.67
C LYS A 323 12.85 28.38 -6.99
N GLY A 324 13.54 27.27 -6.74
CA GLY A 324 14.96 27.10 -7.03
C GLY A 324 15.23 26.66 -8.47
N GLU A 325 16.50 26.75 -8.85
CA GLU A 325 17.00 26.37 -10.17
C GLU A 325 18.18 25.39 -10.04
N LEU A 326 18.39 24.57 -11.07
CA LEU A 326 19.50 23.64 -11.22
C LEU A 326 20.00 23.72 -12.67
N ALA A 327 21.28 23.99 -12.88
CA ALA A 327 21.88 24.00 -14.19
C ALA A 327 23.01 22.98 -14.30
N ILE A 328 22.94 22.10 -15.30
CA ILE A 328 23.86 20.99 -15.50
C ILE A 328 24.41 21.05 -16.94
N ARG A 329 25.75 20.97 -17.06
CA ARG A 329 26.44 20.81 -18.34
C ARG A 329 26.66 19.32 -18.62
N PHE A 330 26.38 18.90 -19.86
CA PHE A 330 26.58 17.55 -20.33
C PHE A 330 27.75 17.50 -21.32
N ASP A 331 28.87 16.99 -20.85
CA ASP A 331 30.12 17.00 -21.67
C ASP A 331 30.25 15.75 -22.55
N GLN A 332 29.47 14.71 -22.29
CA GLN A 332 29.54 13.43 -23.01
C GLN A 332 28.26 13.15 -23.78
N PRO A 333 28.33 12.67 -25.03
CA PRO A 333 27.16 12.15 -25.74
C PRO A 333 26.54 10.96 -24.98
N GLY A 334 25.22 10.86 -25.00
CA GLY A 334 24.52 9.77 -24.32
C GLY A 334 23.06 10.06 -24.03
N THR A 335 22.39 9.09 -23.44
CA THR A 335 21.00 9.23 -22.98
C THR A 335 20.99 9.19 -21.46
N TYR A 336 20.44 10.24 -20.84
CA TYR A 336 20.47 10.48 -19.41
C TYR A 336 19.05 10.52 -18.84
N PRO A 337 18.43 9.35 -18.54
CA PRO A 337 17.12 9.30 -17.91
C PRO A 337 17.23 9.75 -16.45
N TYR A 338 16.26 10.56 -16.01
CA TYR A 338 16.20 11.08 -14.64
C TYR A 338 14.77 11.02 -14.10
N HIS A 339 14.64 11.14 -12.77
CA HIS A 339 13.37 11.16 -12.07
C HIS A 339 13.45 12.09 -10.84
N CYS A 340 12.30 12.37 -10.23
CA CYS A 340 12.23 13.04 -8.95
C CYS A 340 12.11 11.98 -7.82
N LEU A 341 13.05 11.96 -6.85
CA LEU A 341 13.04 11.01 -5.75
C LEU A 341 11.75 11.06 -4.91
N PRO A 342 11.26 12.25 -4.47
CA PRO A 342 10.00 12.32 -3.73
C PRO A 342 8.77 11.97 -4.57
N HIS A 343 8.85 12.07 -5.90
CA HIS A 343 7.73 11.91 -6.83
C HIS A 343 8.12 10.99 -8.00
N PRO A 344 8.18 9.66 -7.80
CA PRO A 344 8.76 8.72 -8.78
C PRO A 344 8.04 8.65 -10.13
N THR A 345 6.83 9.20 -10.22
CA THR A 345 6.07 9.35 -11.47
C THR A 345 6.61 10.48 -12.36
N MET A 346 7.33 11.45 -11.77
CA MET A 346 7.99 12.52 -12.51
C MET A 346 9.27 11.96 -13.14
N ARG A 347 9.28 11.83 -14.44
CA ARG A 347 10.40 11.29 -15.22
C ARG A 347 10.71 12.18 -16.40
N GLY A 348 11.98 12.19 -16.79
CA GLY A 348 12.45 12.87 -17.99
C GLY A 348 13.73 12.24 -18.52
N VAL A 349 14.15 12.68 -19.68
CA VAL A 349 15.39 12.22 -20.31
C VAL A 349 16.09 13.41 -21.00
N VAL A 350 17.41 13.50 -20.83
CA VAL A 350 18.27 14.36 -21.65
C VAL A 350 19.01 13.47 -22.65
N VAL A 351 18.90 13.80 -23.93
CA VAL A 351 19.63 13.16 -25.04
C VAL A 351 20.71 14.11 -25.50
N VAL A 352 21.96 13.66 -25.49
CA VAL A 352 23.14 14.43 -25.84
C VAL A 352 23.78 13.84 -27.09
N HIS A 353 23.96 14.63 -28.13
CA HIS A 353 24.60 14.28 -29.39
C HIS A 353 26.01 14.82 -29.50
#